data_340b6bf65348eb3fcb224b492092a026
#
_entry.id   340b6bf65348eb3fcb224b492092a026
#
_cell.length_a   1.000
_cell.length_b   1.000
_cell.length_c   1.000
_cell.angle_alpha   90.00
_cell.angle_beta   90.00
_cell.angle_gamma   90.00
#
_symmetry.space_group_name_H-M   'P 1'
#
loop_
_entity.id
_entity.type
_entity.pdbx_description
1 polymer ?
#
loop_
_entity_poly.entity_id
_entity_poly.type
_entity_poly.pdbx_seq_one_letter_code
_entity_poly.pdbx_strand_id
1 'polypeptide(L)'
;MKSYLKHSFLFVLGLLMSVSGFAQYSVGNVQMDETELYAMTKQMGQFMRRFNYEEDQFGYKLNPKDPNYRSNKMRRQSLPILFDQVKFGNQTELQRYFIEDVTKDDSSYMSFLGGRWYSEVSATFTYKGKEVPVMLILAVEKEGLGSKWVLTNVYFSEFNKLFPKGEMAEKEKYFLHPMSHELDFMNIYKAFQNPEVIEYYASKEFQPDYLTLFFYEIKKGNLVFKRVDSLKFHVFQIKDWYFEVSWFNRAGNNAGWLMSNIIYMPEKEKVNLIKFYQP
;
A
#
# COMPACT_ATOMS: atom_id res chain seq x y z
N MET A 1 -18.87 63.12 10.94
CA MET A 1 -18.92 62.10 9.90
C MET A 1 -17.60 61.37 9.57
N LYS A 2 -16.42 61.91 9.92
CA LYS A 2 -15.11 61.24 9.64
C LYS A 2 -14.66 60.23 10.70
N SER A 3 -15.28 60.20 11.89
CA SER A 3 -14.87 59.26 12.99
C SER A 3 -15.50 57.88 12.81
N TYR A 4 -16.71 57.75 12.35
CA TYR A 4 -17.40 56.45 12.17
C TYR A 4 -16.82 55.60 11.04
N LEU A 5 -16.23 56.21 10.02
CA LEU A 5 -15.60 55.47 8.92
C LEU A 5 -14.33 54.71 9.32
N LYS A 6 -13.55 55.28 10.28
CA LYS A 6 -12.31 54.63 10.79
C LYS A 6 -12.61 53.38 11.61
N HIS A 7 -13.66 53.41 12.43
CA HIS A 7 -14.03 52.26 13.26
C HIS A 7 -14.66 51.11 12.44
N SER A 8 -15.45 51.45 11.42
CA SER A 8 -15.99 50.43 10.50
C SER A 8 -14.91 49.74 9.65
N PHE A 9 -13.87 50.49 9.25
CA PHE A 9 -12.75 49.89 8.49
C PHE A 9 -11.89 48.97 9.34
N LEU A 10 -11.67 49.30 10.59
CA LEU A 10 -10.96 48.44 11.56
C LEU A 10 -11.75 47.17 11.89
N PHE A 11 -13.09 47.26 11.96
CA PHE A 11 -13.95 46.10 12.21
C PHE A 11 -14.01 45.13 11.01
N VAL A 12 -14.04 45.65 9.81
CA VAL A 12 -13.98 44.83 8.56
C VAL A 12 -12.59 44.19 8.36
N LEU A 13 -11.52 44.91 8.71
CA LEU A 13 -10.16 44.32 8.67
C LEU A 13 -9.96 43.24 9.72
N GLY A 14 -10.58 43.37 10.90
CA GLY A 14 -10.59 42.32 11.94
C GLY A 14 -11.37 41.09 11.56
N LEU A 15 -12.48 41.24 10.78
CA LEU A 15 -13.27 40.13 10.30
C LEU A 15 -12.59 39.35 9.14
N LEU A 16 -11.76 40.03 8.34
CA LEU A 16 -10.98 39.42 7.26
C LEU A 16 -9.76 38.61 7.75
N MET A 17 -9.29 38.85 8.98
CA MET A 17 -8.20 38.10 9.60
C MET A 17 -8.67 36.83 10.32
N SER A 18 -9.97 36.63 10.52
CA SER A 18 -10.52 35.46 11.24
C SER A 18 -10.85 34.24 10.36
N VAL A 19 -10.56 34.26 9.05
CA VAL A 19 -10.88 33.16 8.13
C VAL A 19 -9.65 32.34 7.70
N SER A 20 -8.48 32.55 8.31
CA SER A 20 -7.24 31.84 7.96
C SER A 20 -6.85 30.77 8.98
N GLY A 21 -7.80 30.10 9.58
CA GLY A 21 -7.58 29.06 10.58
C GLY A 21 -7.99 27.65 10.15
N PHE A 22 -7.84 27.28 8.89
CA PHE A 22 -7.77 25.86 8.54
C PHE A 22 -6.34 25.40 8.83
N ALA A 23 -6.15 24.90 10.06
CA ALA A 23 -4.94 24.16 10.41
C ALA A 23 -4.80 22.99 9.43
N GLN A 24 -3.92 23.13 8.45
CA GLN A 24 -3.34 22.00 7.76
C GLN A 24 -2.64 21.17 8.83
N TYR A 25 -3.22 20.03 9.17
CA TYR A 25 -2.51 18.98 9.86
C TYR A 25 -1.39 18.48 8.93
N SER A 26 -0.25 19.19 8.97
CA SER A 26 1.00 18.68 8.45
C SER A 26 1.45 17.57 9.40
N VAL A 27 1.30 16.32 8.98
CA VAL A 27 1.80 15.13 9.68
C VAL A 27 3.34 15.12 9.80
N GLY A 28 4.01 16.19 9.40
CA GLY A 28 5.48 16.25 9.26
C GLY A 28 6.26 16.74 10.48
N ASN A 29 5.66 17.29 11.57
CA ASN A 29 6.44 17.90 12.66
C ASN A 29 5.76 17.90 14.04
N VAL A 30 4.94 16.92 14.33
CA VAL A 30 4.53 16.66 15.71
C VAL A 30 5.40 15.51 16.21
N GLN A 31 6.38 15.81 17.07
CA GLN A 31 6.92 14.83 18.01
C GLN A 31 5.78 14.45 18.97
N MET A 32 4.83 13.66 18.49
CA MET A 32 3.92 12.94 19.37
C MET A 32 4.77 11.90 20.11
N ASP A 33 4.59 11.85 21.43
CA ASP A 33 5.13 10.77 22.23
C ASP A 33 4.67 9.44 21.58
N GLU A 34 5.62 8.65 21.11
CA GLU A 34 5.33 7.37 20.44
C GLU A 34 4.46 6.47 21.33
N THR A 35 4.50 6.65 22.65
CA THR A 35 3.69 5.92 23.62
C THR A 35 2.20 6.28 23.53
N GLU A 36 1.85 7.56 23.27
CA GLU A 36 0.46 7.97 23.04
C GLU A 36 -0.06 7.50 21.68
N LEU A 37 0.77 7.53 20.63
CA LEU A 37 0.47 6.94 19.33
C LEU A 37 0.23 5.42 19.44
N TYR A 38 0.99 4.73 20.28
CA TYR A 38 0.78 3.30 20.58
C TYR A 38 -0.57 3.02 21.25
N ALA A 39 -1.04 3.91 22.09
CA ALA A 39 -2.32 3.77 22.80
C ALA A 39 -3.53 4.11 21.91
N MET A 40 -3.38 5.06 20.99
CA MET A 40 -4.50 5.58 20.18
C MET A 40 -4.66 4.95 18.80
N THR A 41 -3.61 4.33 18.22
CA THR A 41 -3.64 3.73 16.89
C THR A 41 -3.68 2.21 16.96
N LYS A 42 -4.76 1.61 16.46
CA LYS A 42 -4.82 0.17 16.20
C LYS A 42 -3.82 -0.14 15.08
N GLN A 43 -2.62 -0.59 15.42
CA GLN A 43 -1.60 -0.95 14.45
C GLN A 43 -1.93 -2.29 13.77
N MET A 44 -1.37 -2.54 12.58
CA MET A 44 -1.53 -3.82 11.87
C MET A 44 -1.10 -5.01 12.75
N GLY A 45 -0.06 -4.86 13.58
CA GLY A 45 0.34 -5.87 14.57
C GLY A 45 -0.75 -6.16 15.60
N GLN A 46 -1.54 -5.18 16.01
CA GLN A 46 -2.70 -5.38 16.89
C GLN A 46 -3.83 -6.11 16.15
N PHE A 47 -4.10 -5.74 14.90
CA PHE A 47 -5.06 -6.47 14.06
C PHE A 47 -4.68 -7.96 13.97
N MET A 48 -3.42 -8.28 13.71
CA MET A 48 -2.94 -9.67 13.65
C MET A 48 -3.10 -10.40 14.98
N ARG A 49 -2.76 -9.76 16.12
CA ARG A 49 -2.96 -10.37 17.44
C ARG A 49 -4.44 -10.66 17.73
N ARG A 50 -5.34 -9.75 17.36
CA ARG A 50 -6.80 -9.95 17.51
C ARG A 50 -7.30 -11.04 16.56
N PHE A 51 -6.82 -11.10 15.34
CA PHE A 51 -7.12 -12.18 14.41
C PHE A 51 -6.73 -13.55 14.96
N ASN A 52 -5.57 -13.62 15.60
CA ASN A 52 -5.06 -14.83 16.24
C ASN A 52 -5.70 -15.12 17.61
N TYR A 53 -6.44 -14.18 18.19
CA TYR A 53 -6.85 -14.20 19.60
C TYR A 53 -5.66 -14.29 20.58
N GLU A 54 -4.63 -13.47 20.33
CA GLU A 54 -3.50 -13.18 21.22
C GLU A 54 -3.75 -11.90 22.02
N GLU A 55 -4.77 -11.15 21.66
CA GLU A 55 -5.29 -9.94 22.27
C GLU A 55 -6.81 -9.95 22.21
N ASP A 56 -7.47 -9.63 23.32
CA ASP A 56 -8.92 -9.58 23.39
C ASP A 56 -9.52 -8.31 22.74
N GLN A 57 -10.84 -8.22 22.73
CA GLN A 57 -11.56 -7.07 22.17
C GLN A 57 -11.31 -5.75 22.90
N PHE A 58 -10.84 -5.80 24.15
CA PHE A 58 -10.53 -4.64 24.97
C PHE A 58 -9.08 -4.18 24.83
N GLY A 59 -8.23 -4.96 24.14
CA GLY A 59 -6.81 -4.65 23.92
C GLY A 59 -5.88 -5.28 24.96
N TYR A 60 -6.35 -6.18 25.80
CA TYR A 60 -5.50 -6.92 26.75
C TYR A 60 -4.83 -8.09 26.04
N LYS A 61 -3.48 -8.10 26.10
CA LYS A 61 -2.71 -9.21 25.57
C LYS A 61 -2.83 -10.44 26.45
N LEU A 62 -3.17 -11.57 25.83
CA LEU A 62 -3.24 -12.86 26.53
C LEU A 62 -1.84 -13.45 26.75
N ASN A 63 -1.64 -14.09 27.89
CA ASN A 63 -0.43 -14.87 28.14
C ASN A 63 -0.45 -16.13 27.23
N PRO A 64 0.66 -16.52 26.59
CA PRO A 64 0.73 -17.76 25.79
C PRO A 64 0.36 -19.05 26.54
N LYS A 65 0.37 -19.03 27.89
CA LYS A 65 -0.08 -20.14 28.74
C LYS A 65 -1.58 -20.10 29.06
N ASP A 66 -2.30 -19.04 28.66
CA ASP A 66 -3.74 -18.93 28.86
C ASP A 66 -4.46 -19.97 27.97
N PRO A 67 -5.43 -20.74 28.50
CA PRO A 67 -6.20 -21.70 27.70
C PRO A 67 -6.95 -21.08 26.53
N ASN A 68 -7.23 -19.78 26.61
CA ASN A 68 -7.91 -19.04 25.54
C ASN A 68 -6.92 -18.49 24.48
N TYR A 69 -5.62 -18.46 24.75
CA TYR A 69 -4.62 -17.99 23.81
C TYR A 69 -4.69 -18.80 22.51
N ARG A 70 -4.93 -18.13 21.38
CA ARG A 70 -5.13 -18.73 20.05
C ARG A 70 -6.27 -19.76 19.97
N SER A 71 -7.21 -19.75 20.92
CA SER A 71 -8.34 -20.67 20.92
C SER A 71 -9.27 -20.48 19.72
N ASN A 72 -9.47 -21.52 18.91
CA ASN A 72 -10.38 -21.47 17.77
C ASN A 72 -11.81 -21.15 18.16
N LYS A 73 -12.26 -21.58 19.35
CA LYS A 73 -13.57 -21.21 19.90
C LYS A 73 -13.68 -19.70 20.08
N MET A 74 -12.66 -19.08 20.70
CA MET A 74 -12.65 -17.65 20.97
C MET A 74 -12.46 -16.84 19.67
N ARG A 75 -11.60 -17.32 18.75
CA ARG A 75 -11.44 -16.73 17.42
C ARG A 75 -12.74 -16.69 16.64
N ARG A 76 -13.51 -17.77 16.65
CA ARG A 76 -14.82 -17.83 15.97
C ARG A 76 -15.80 -16.77 16.48
N GLN A 77 -15.73 -16.45 17.76
CA GLN A 77 -16.57 -15.42 18.37
C GLN A 77 -16.07 -14.00 18.09
N SER A 78 -14.77 -13.79 18.03
CA SER A 78 -14.15 -12.46 17.92
C SER A 78 -13.90 -12.00 16.47
N LEU A 79 -13.64 -12.92 15.53
CA LEU A 79 -13.34 -12.56 14.13
C LEU A 79 -14.42 -11.69 13.47
N PRO A 80 -15.74 -11.88 13.73
CA PRO A 80 -16.78 -11.02 13.13
C PRO A 80 -16.57 -9.52 13.37
N ILE A 81 -15.99 -9.13 14.51
CA ILE A 81 -15.77 -7.70 14.83
C ILE A 81 -14.62 -7.06 14.03
N LEU A 82 -13.77 -7.87 13.42
CA LEU A 82 -12.65 -7.40 12.58
C LEU A 82 -13.07 -7.06 11.15
N PHE A 83 -14.31 -7.34 10.77
CA PHE A 83 -14.82 -6.94 9.45
C PHE A 83 -15.43 -5.54 9.48
N ASP A 84 -15.34 -4.83 8.37
CA ASP A 84 -16.08 -3.60 8.13
C ASP A 84 -17.60 -3.91 8.06
N GLN A 85 -18.29 -3.69 9.18
CA GLN A 85 -19.73 -3.99 9.30
C GLN A 85 -20.60 -3.09 8.43
N VAL A 86 -20.14 -1.91 8.03
CA VAL A 86 -20.87 -1.01 7.13
C VAL A 86 -20.93 -1.62 5.73
N LYS A 87 -19.81 -2.18 5.25
CA LYS A 87 -19.72 -2.80 3.93
C LYS A 87 -20.39 -4.17 3.88
N PHE A 88 -20.15 -4.98 4.89
CA PHE A 88 -20.58 -6.39 4.88
C PHE A 88 -21.95 -6.61 5.54
N GLY A 89 -22.48 -5.65 6.31
CA GLY A 89 -23.73 -5.81 7.02
C GLY A 89 -23.70 -6.93 8.06
N ASN A 90 -24.84 -7.60 8.24
CA ASN A 90 -24.92 -8.79 9.07
C ASN A 90 -24.32 -9.97 8.32
N GLN A 91 -23.22 -10.46 8.79
CA GLN A 91 -22.43 -11.63 8.39
C GLN A 91 -22.85 -12.32 7.07
N THR A 92 -22.17 -11.99 5.97
CA THR A 92 -22.40 -12.64 4.67
C THR A 92 -22.03 -14.12 4.72
N GLU A 93 -22.54 -14.90 3.76
CA GLU A 93 -22.19 -16.32 3.60
C GLU A 93 -20.67 -16.53 3.45
N LEU A 94 -20.02 -15.65 2.67
CA LEU A 94 -18.57 -15.66 2.46
C LEU A 94 -17.79 -15.41 3.77
N GLN A 95 -18.27 -14.50 4.64
CA GLN A 95 -17.64 -14.26 5.94
C GLN A 95 -17.78 -15.48 6.87
N ARG A 96 -18.96 -16.11 6.90
CA ARG A 96 -19.17 -17.34 7.68
C ARG A 96 -18.22 -18.43 7.22
N TYR A 97 -18.13 -18.65 5.91
CA TYR A 97 -17.24 -19.65 5.33
C TYR A 97 -15.77 -19.34 5.67
N PHE A 98 -15.34 -18.07 5.53
CA PHE A 98 -13.99 -17.65 5.94
C PHE A 98 -13.71 -17.95 7.41
N ILE A 99 -14.63 -17.55 8.33
CA ILE A 99 -14.45 -17.76 9.77
C ILE A 99 -14.39 -19.26 10.11
N GLU A 100 -15.26 -20.06 9.51
CA GLU A 100 -15.26 -21.52 9.70
C GLU A 100 -13.94 -22.14 9.23
N ASP A 101 -13.48 -21.77 8.04
CA ASP A 101 -12.27 -22.31 7.44
C ASP A 101 -11.01 -21.94 8.25
N VAL A 102 -10.83 -20.66 8.63
CA VAL A 102 -9.68 -20.21 9.40
C VAL A 102 -9.69 -20.65 10.87
N THR A 103 -10.81 -21.17 11.37
CA THR A 103 -10.95 -21.69 12.73
C THR A 103 -11.18 -23.20 12.79
N LYS A 104 -11.01 -23.90 11.66
CA LYS A 104 -11.20 -25.34 11.56
C LYS A 104 -10.05 -26.10 12.20
N ASP A 105 -8.84 -25.64 11.99
CA ASP A 105 -7.63 -26.23 12.54
C ASP A 105 -6.69 -25.15 13.16
N ASP A 106 -5.62 -25.56 13.83
CA ASP A 106 -4.71 -24.69 14.57
C ASP A 106 -3.59 -24.11 13.68
N SER A 107 -3.75 -24.08 12.36
CA SER A 107 -2.68 -23.68 11.43
C SER A 107 -2.83 -22.28 10.84
N SER A 108 -4.02 -21.67 10.94
CA SER A 108 -4.37 -20.42 10.23
C SER A 108 -4.13 -19.19 11.10
N TYR A 109 -2.89 -18.91 11.46
CA TYR A 109 -2.48 -17.71 12.20
C TYR A 109 -1.73 -16.73 11.33
N MET A 110 -1.90 -15.43 11.61
CA MET A 110 -1.12 -14.37 11.00
C MET A 110 0.18 -14.12 11.75
N SER A 111 1.25 -13.80 11.03
CA SER A 111 2.54 -13.43 11.60
C SER A 111 3.04 -12.14 10.99
N PHE A 112 3.45 -11.18 11.84
CA PHE A 112 3.98 -9.89 11.38
C PHE A 112 5.26 -10.05 10.54
N LEU A 113 6.12 -11.00 10.89
CA LEU A 113 7.35 -11.31 10.17
C LEU A 113 7.22 -12.52 9.23
N GLY A 114 6.00 -13.04 9.03
CA GLY A 114 5.75 -14.23 8.23
C GLY A 114 5.79 -14.03 6.71
N GLY A 115 6.05 -12.81 6.24
CA GLY A 115 5.97 -12.47 4.81
C GLY A 115 4.54 -12.56 4.26
N ARG A 116 4.40 -12.48 2.93
CA ARG A 116 3.13 -12.63 2.19
C ARG A 116 2.02 -11.68 2.69
N TRP A 117 2.39 -10.49 3.11
CA TRP A 117 1.50 -9.36 3.33
C TRP A 117 2.23 -8.06 2.99
N TYR A 118 1.51 -7.11 2.43
CA TYR A 118 2.08 -5.92 1.82
C TYR A 118 1.27 -4.70 2.18
N SER A 119 1.95 -3.56 2.28
CA SER A 119 1.31 -2.25 2.38
C SER A 119 1.21 -1.64 0.99
N GLU A 120 0.02 -1.22 0.59
CA GLU A 120 -0.23 -0.36 -0.55
C GLU A 120 -0.42 1.06 -0.05
N VAL A 121 0.47 1.96 -0.45
CA VAL A 121 0.44 3.38 -0.11
C VAL A 121 0.16 4.17 -1.37
N SER A 122 -1.02 4.78 -1.45
CA SER A 122 -1.30 5.81 -2.45
C SER A 122 -0.72 7.12 -1.96
N ALA A 123 0.15 7.72 -2.77
CA ALA A 123 0.82 8.97 -2.43
C ALA A 123 0.79 9.94 -3.61
N THR A 124 0.75 11.23 -3.29
CA THR A 124 0.87 12.29 -4.27
C THR A 124 2.31 12.78 -4.32
N PHE A 125 2.85 12.86 -5.53
CA PHE A 125 4.15 13.46 -5.84
C PHE A 125 3.98 14.64 -6.78
N THR A 126 4.99 15.51 -6.84
CA THR A 126 5.15 16.47 -7.95
C THR A 126 6.09 15.86 -8.98
N TYR A 127 5.65 15.78 -10.23
CA TYR A 127 6.44 15.33 -11.38
C TYR A 127 6.32 16.33 -12.51
N LYS A 128 7.45 16.89 -12.96
CA LYS A 128 7.50 17.93 -14.01
C LYS A 128 6.52 19.10 -13.74
N GLY A 129 6.44 19.53 -12.46
CA GLY A 129 5.61 20.66 -12.03
C GLY A 129 4.12 20.36 -11.84
N LYS A 130 3.67 19.10 -11.98
CA LYS A 130 2.27 18.69 -11.79
C LYS A 130 2.16 17.68 -10.65
N GLU A 131 1.08 17.74 -9.87
CA GLU A 131 0.75 16.70 -8.90
C GLU A 131 0.28 15.43 -9.62
N VAL A 132 0.85 14.31 -9.24
CA VAL A 132 0.59 13.00 -9.83
C VAL A 132 0.44 11.94 -8.75
N PRO A 133 -0.50 10.99 -8.89
CA PRO A 133 -0.62 9.86 -7.98
C PRO A 133 0.45 8.81 -8.28
N VAL A 134 1.04 8.27 -7.23
CA VAL A 134 1.96 7.13 -7.29
C VAL A 134 1.53 6.11 -6.26
N MET A 135 1.43 4.85 -6.65
CA MET A 135 1.18 3.74 -5.73
C MET A 135 2.51 3.08 -5.37
N LEU A 136 2.80 3.01 -4.08
CA LEU A 136 3.98 2.39 -3.52
C LEU A 136 3.59 1.08 -2.85
N ILE A 137 4.33 0.02 -3.11
CA ILE A 137 4.17 -1.26 -2.43
C ILE A 137 5.35 -1.46 -1.47
N LEU A 138 5.02 -1.79 -0.23
CA LEU A 138 6.02 -2.05 0.80
C LEU A 138 5.80 -3.42 1.43
N ALA A 139 6.89 -4.06 1.80
CA ALA A 139 6.92 -5.28 2.61
C ALA A 139 7.71 -5.04 3.90
N VAL A 140 7.52 -5.93 4.88
CA VAL A 140 8.34 -5.94 6.10
C VAL A 140 9.49 -6.90 5.90
N GLU A 141 10.70 -6.43 6.10
CA GLU A 141 11.92 -7.23 6.13
C GLU A 141 12.50 -7.27 7.54
N LYS A 142 13.06 -8.43 7.89
CA LYS A 142 13.81 -8.59 9.14
C LYS A 142 15.19 -7.96 8.98
N GLU A 143 15.60 -7.15 9.94
CA GLU A 143 16.92 -6.52 9.98
C GLU A 143 17.53 -6.61 11.39
N GLY A 144 18.58 -7.40 11.54
CA GLY A 144 19.21 -7.61 12.84
C GLY A 144 18.22 -8.14 13.90
N LEU A 145 18.04 -7.38 14.98
CA LEU A 145 17.08 -7.68 16.04
C LEU A 145 15.68 -7.09 15.80
N GLY A 146 15.51 -6.31 14.73
CA GLY A 146 14.27 -5.60 14.42
C GLY A 146 13.69 -5.97 13.06
N SER A 147 12.89 -5.06 12.56
CA SER A 147 12.30 -5.13 11.21
C SER A 147 12.15 -3.72 10.66
N LYS A 148 12.12 -3.63 9.33
CA LYS A 148 11.90 -2.37 8.60
C LYS A 148 10.90 -2.56 7.47
N TRP A 149 10.26 -1.45 7.07
CA TRP A 149 9.52 -1.39 5.82
C TRP A 149 10.46 -1.13 4.66
N VAL A 150 10.31 -1.89 3.59
CA VAL A 150 11.07 -1.72 2.35
C VAL A 150 10.12 -1.57 1.17
N LEU A 151 10.50 -0.72 0.21
CA LEU A 151 9.81 -0.62 -1.07
C LEU A 151 10.12 -1.86 -1.90
N THR A 152 9.08 -2.56 -2.33
CA THR A 152 9.21 -3.75 -3.19
C THR A 152 8.75 -3.49 -4.61
N ASN A 153 7.82 -2.54 -4.80
CA ASN A 153 7.34 -2.17 -6.13
C ASN A 153 6.76 -0.75 -6.14
N VAL A 154 6.61 -0.19 -7.33
CA VAL A 154 5.98 1.10 -7.57
C VAL A 154 5.14 1.07 -8.84
N TYR A 155 3.97 1.68 -8.78
CA TYR A 155 3.08 1.87 -9.93
C TYR A 155 2.91 3.36 -10.19
N PHE A 156 3.46 3.81 -11.30
CA PHE A 156 3.37 5.17 -11.75
C PHE A 156 3.00 5.19 -13.24
N SER A 157 1.89 5.81 -13.57
CA SER A 157 1.31 5.77 -14.93
C SER A 157 2.26 6.27 -16.02
N GLU A 158 3.14 7.23 -15.69
CA GLU A 158 4.11 7.76 -16.65
C GLU A 158 5.16 6.73 -17.04
N PHE A 159 5.54 5.82 -16.13
CA PHE A 159 6.47 4.74 -16.46
C PHE A 159 5.87 3.72 -17.44
N ASN A 160 4.57 3.44 -17.30
CA ASN A 160 3.88 2.55 -18.24
C ASN A 160 3.82 3.12 -19.67
N LYS A 161 3.90 4.44 -19.81
CA LYS A 161 3.95 5.10 -21.12
C LYS A 161 5.34 5.03 -21.76
N LEU A 162 6.39 4.89 -20.93
CA LEU A 162 7.77 4.76 -21.46
C LEU A 162 7.99 3.42 -22.15
N PHE A 163 7.31 2.37 -21.69
CA PHE A 163 7.47 1.02 -22.22
C PHE A 163 6.09 0.44 -22.57
N PRO A 164 5.46 0.92 -23.65
CA PRO A 164 4.16 0.42 -24.06
C PRO A 164 4.25 -1.06 -24.45
N LYS A 165 3.24 -1.84 -24.09
CA LYS A 165 3.12 -3.23 -24.53
C LYS A 165 2.74 -3.23 -26.02
N GLY A 166 3.75 -3.19 -26.90
CA GLY A 166 3.53 -3.34 -28.35
C GLY A 166 3.15 -4.76 -28.76
N GLU A 167 2.48 -4.87 -29.90
CA GLU A 167 2.17 -6.18 -30.49
C GLU A 167 3.46 -6.89 -30.90
N MET A 168 3.47 -8.23 -30.78
CA MET A 168 4.66 -9.05 -31.07
C MET A 168 5.12 -8.88 -32.53
N ALA A 169 4.18 -8.74 -33.48
CA ALA A 169 4.45 -8.50 -34.88
C ALA A 169 5.18 -7.17 -35.19
N GLU A 170 5.01 -6.17 -34.33
CA GLU A 170 5.75 -4.91 -34.46
C GLU A 170 7.17 -5.04 -33.95
N LYS A 171 7.38 -5.77 -32.86
CA LYS A 171 8.72 -5.99 -32.26
C LYS A 171 9.65 -6.72 -33.23
N GLU A 172 9.12 -7.63 -34.07
CA GLU A 172 9.91 -8.38 -35.04
C GLU A 172 10.53 -7.52 -36.15
N LYS A 173 10.05 -6.29 -36.33
CA LYS A 173 10.63 -5.34 -37.30
C LYS A 173 11.93 -4.67 -36.81
N TYR A 174 12.15 -4.68 -35.51
CA TYR A 174 13.25 -3.98 -34.85
C TYR A 174 14.28 -5.00 -34.36
N PHE A 175 15.33 -5.21 -35.17
CA PHE A 175 16.42 -6.12 -34.81
C PHE A 175 17.75 -5.68 -35.43
N LEU A 176 18.82 -6.11 -34.82
CA LEU A 176 20.16 -6.07 -35.38
C LEU A 176 20.45 -7.44 -35.97
N HIS A 177 20.84 -7.46 -37.26
CA HIS A 177 21.13 -8.72 -37.96
C HIS A 177 22.26 -9.47 -37.24
N PRO A 178 22.19 -10.81 -37.06
CA PRO A 178 23.24 -11.58 -36.39
C PRO A 178 24.64 -11.39 -36.96
N MET A 179 24.75 -11.17 -38.28
CA MET A 179 26.04 -10.92 -38.95
C MET A 179 26.53 -9.48 -38.83
N SER A 180 25.84 -8.60 -38.11
CA SER A 180 26.29 -7.19 -37.95
C SER A 180 27.66 -7.06 -37.27
N HIS A 181 28.10 -8.07 -36.50
CA HIS A 181 29.42 -8.10 -35.87
C HIS A 181 30.58 -8.13 -36.91
N GLU A 182 30.35 -8.71 -38.10
CA GLU A 182 31.33 -8.73 -39.18
C GLU A 182 31.64 -7.33 -39.78
N LEU A 183 30.75 -6.38 -39.51
CA LEU A 183 30.83 -4.98 -39.87
C LEU A 183 31.07 -4.06 -38.66
N ASP A 184 31.73 -4.56 -37.64
CA ASP A 184 31.99 -3.85 -36.37
C ASP A 184 30.71 -3.21 -35.76
N PHE A 185 29.60 -3.87 -35.91
CA PHE A 185 28.27 -3.35 -35.49
C PHE A 185 27.93 -1.97 -36.04
N MET A 186 28.41 -1.60 -37.24
CA MET A 186 28.12 -0.27 -37.82
C MET A 186 26.60 0.04 -37.87
N ASN A 187 25.74 -0.99 -37.86
CA ASN A 187 24.26 -0.84 -37.86
C ASN A 187 23.67 -0.59 -36.48
N ILE A 188 24.46 -0.59 -35.40
CA ILE A 188 23.92 -0.45 -34.03
C ILE A 188 23.21 0.90 -33.84
N TYR A 189 23.59 1.94 -34.60
CA TYR A 189 22.94 3.24 -34.56
C TYR A 189 21.43 3.17 -34.83
N LYS A 190 20.94 2.14 -35.56
CA LYS A 190 19.51 1.96 -35.85
C LYS A 190 18.71 1.79 -34.57
N ALA A 191 19.27 1.13 -33.56
CA ALA A 191 18.62 0.95 -32.27
C ALA A 191 18.39 2.27 -31.51
N PHE A 192 19.18 3.30 -31.84
CA PHE A 192 19.14 4.60 -31.17
C PHE A 192 18.45 5.70 -31.99
N GLN A 193 18.05 5.41 -33.24
CA GLN A 193 17.39 6.40 -34.10
C GLN A 193 15.97 6.74 -33.65
N ASN A 194 15.26 5.76 -33.09
CA ASN A 194 13.90 5.95 -32.60
C ASN A 194 13.82 5.58 -31.11
N PRO A 195 13.85 6.58 -30.19
CA PRO A 195 13.78 6.33 -28.76
C PRO A 195 12.49 5.64 -28.29
N GLU A 196 11.39 5.77 -29.07
CA GLU A 196 10.07 5.23 -28.68
C GLU A 196 9.98 3.71 -28.76
N VAL A 197 10.95 3.06 -29.41
CA VAL A 197 10.95 1.60 -29.65
C VAL A 197 12.28 0.96 -29.27
N ILE A 198 13.12 1.68 -28.51
CA ILE A 198 14.46 1.21 -28.16
C ILE A 198 14.44 -0.11 -27.38
N GLU A 199 13.40 -0.34 -26.58
CA GLU A 199 13.23 -1.57 -25.82
C GLU A 199 13.00 -2.80 -26.70
N TYR A 200 12.61 -2.63 -27.97
CA TYR A 200 12.43 -3.75 -28.90
C TYR A 200 13.76 -4.39 -29.34
N TYR A 201 14.86 -3.67 -29.13
CA TYR A 201 16.22 -4.19 -29.35
C TYR A 201 16.79 -4.91 -28.12
N ALA A 202 16.09 -4.90 -26.99
CA ALA A 202 16.45 -5.64 -25.79
C ALA A 202 16.11 -7.13 -25.95
N SER A 203 16.56 -7.97 -25.02
CA SER A 203 16.22 -9.39 -25.01
C SER A 203 14.71 -9.61 -24.85
N LYS A 204 14.21 -10.77 -25.28
CA LYS A 204 12.79 -11.13 -25.14
C LYS A 204 12.31 -11.17 -23.68
N GLU A 205 13.24 -11.33 -22.75
CA GLU A 205 12.99 -11.39 -21.30
C GLU A 205 13.10 -10.03 -20.63
N PHE A 206 13.45 -8.98 -21.41
CA PHE A 206 13.56 -7.63 -20.85
C PHE A 206 12.24 -7.19 -20.23
N GLN A 207 12.33 -6.79 -18.97
CA GLN A 207 11.26 -6.13 -18.23
C GLN A 207 11.85 -4.90 -17.55
N PRO A 208 11.19 -3.73 -17.68
CA PRO A 208 11.67 -2.52 -17.02
C PRO A 208 11.54 -2.67 -15.50
N ASP A 209 12.61 -2.36 -14.80
CA ASP A 209 12.60 -2.22 -13.34
C ASP A 209 12.07 -0.83 -12.97
N TYR A 210 10.79 -0.74 -12.69
CA TYR A 210 10.12 0.53 -12.33
C TYR A 210 10.59 1.09 -10.99
N LEU A 211 11.05 0.24 -10.06
CA LEU A 211 11.59 0.71 -8.79
C LEU A 211 12.92 1.44 -8.99
N THR A 212 13.80 0.93 -9.85
CA THR A 212 15.03 1.61 -10.25
C THR A 212 14.74 2.94 -10.95
N LEU A 213 13.77 2.99 -11.86
CA LEU A 213 13.36 4.24 -12.53
C LEU A 213 12.80 5.25 -11.50
N PHE A 214 12.00 4.80 -10.54
CA PHE A 214 11.47 5.64 -9.48
C PHE A 214 12.59 6.27 -8.64
N PHE A 215 13.57 5.49 -8.22
CA PHE A 215 14.74 6.01 -7.50
C PHE A 215 15.58 6.98 -8.36
N TYR A 216 15.71 6.70 -9.64
CA TYR A 216 16.40 7.60 -10.57
C TYR A 216 15.69 8.96 -10.65
N GLU A 217 14.37 8.99 -10.86
CA GLU A 217 13.59 10.23 -10.96
C GLU A 217 13.63 11.04 -9.65
N ILE A 218 13.59 10.38 -8.49
CA ILE A 218 13.77 11.04 -7.19
C ILE A 218 15.18 11.63 -7.05
N LYS A 219 16.23 10.86 -7.37
CA LYS A 219 17.62 11.33 -7.29
C LYS A 219 17.90 12.49 -8.23
N LYS A 220 17.20 12.56 -9.36
CA LYS A 220 17.27 13.70 -10.30
C LYS A 220 16.46 14.91 -9.85
N GLY A 221 15.63 14.78 -8.80
CA GLY A 221 14.74 15.84 -8.34
C GLY A 221 13.52 16.06 -9.24
N ASN A 222 13.27 15.19 -10.21
CA ASN A 222 12.12 15.26 -11.10
C ASN A 222 10.83 14.82 -10.40
N LEU A 223 10.95 13.90 -9.45
CA LEU A 223 9.83 13.35 -8.68
C LEU A 223 10.03 13.72 -7.20
N VAL A 224 9.12 14.53 -6.66
CA VAL A 224 9.20 15.07 -5.29
C VAL A 224 7.96 14.65 -4.52
N PHE A 225 8.14 13.98 -3.37
CA PHE A 225 7.07 13.57 -2.48
C PHE A 225 6.28 14.77 -1.93
N LYS A 226 4.97 14.65 -1.85
CA LYS A 226 4.07 15.66 -1.27
C LYS A 226 3.35 15.14 -0.02
N ARG A 227 2.57 14.07 -0.16
CA ARG A 227 1.75 13.51 0.93
C ARG A 227 1.37 12.07 0.65
N VAL A 228 0.99 11.37 1.72
CA VAL A 228 0.25 10.11 1.63
C VAL A 228 -1.23 10.42 1.56
N ASP A 229 -1.93 9.80 0.63
CA ASP A 229 -3.36 9.99 0.42
C ASP A 229 -4.18 8.86 1.06
N SER A 230 -3.71 7.62 0.95
CA SER A 230 -4.35 6.46 1.56
C SER A 230 -3.38 5.32 1.81
N LEU A 231 -3.77 4.43 2.72
CA LEU A 231 -3.02 3.24 3.11
C LEU A 231 -3.97 2.06 3.29
N LYS A 232 -3.63 0.92 2.72
CA LYS A 232 -4.28 -0.37 2.99
C LYS A 232 -3.26 -1.50 2.98
N PHE A 233 -3.63 -2.62 3.58
CA PHE A 233 -2.79 -3.81 3.61
C PHE A 233 -3.44 -4.95 2.84
N HIS A 234 -2.62 -5.73 2.15
CA HIS A 234 -2.98 -6.91 1.39
C HIS A 234 -2.40 -8.13 2.09
N VAL A 235 -3.24 -9.08 2.46
CA VAL A 235 -2.84 -10.25 3.24
C VAL A 235 -3.07 -11.52 2.44
N PHE A 236 -2.00 -12.31 2.27
CA PHE A 236 -1.96 -13.58 1.55
C PHE A 236 -1.51 -14.76 2.45
N GLN A 237 -1.32 -14.52 3.75
CA GLN A 237 -0.80 -15.52 4.68
C GLN A 237 -1.73 -16.69 4.92
N ILE A 238 -3.04 -16.46 4.88
CA ILE A 238 -4.05 -17.47 5.18
C ILE A 238 -4.28 -18.34 3.95
N LYS A 239 -4.15 -19.66 4.10
CA LYS A 239 -4.30 -20.62 3.00
C LYS A 239 -5.62 -20.41 2.26
N ASP A 240 -5.57 -20.38 0.93
CA ASP A 240 -6.71 -20.21 0.02
C ASP A 240 -7.55 -18.93 0.23
N TRP A 241 -7.03 -17.96 1.00
CA TRP A 241 -7.68 -16.68 1.24
C TRP A 241 -6.77 -15.50 0.97
N TYR A 242 -7.35 -14.49 0.36
CA TYR A 242 -6.80 -13.14 0.28
C TYR A 242 -7.79 -12.17 0.93
N PHE A 243 -7.28 -11.19 1.66
CA PHE A 243 -8.11 -10.11 2.18
C PHE A 243 -7.33 -8.79 2.29
N GLU A 244 -8.10 -7.70 2.28
CA GLU A 244 -7.59 -6.35 2.48
C GLU A 244 -7.96 -5.85 3.86
N VAL A 245 -7.05 -5.07 4.46
CA VAL A 245 -7.28 -4.39 5.73
C VAL A 245 -7.08 -2.90 5.50
N SER A 246 -8.11 -2.10 5.83
CA SER A 246 -8.13 -0.66 5.66
C SER A 246 -8.43 0.05 6.97
N TRP A 247 -8.03 1.33 7.04
CA TRP A 247 -8.31 2.16 8.19
C TRP A 247 -9.66 2.85 8.06
N PHE A 248 -10.49 2.76 9.10
CA PHE A 248 -11.79 3.42 9.17
C PHE A 248 -11.84 4.38 10.36
N ASN A 249 -11.83 5.67 10.06
CA ASN A 249 -11.98 6.74 11.06
C ASN A 249 -13.47 7.08 11.19
N ARG A 250 -14.17 6.36 12.07
CA ARG A 250 -15.58 6.58 12.34
C ARG A 250 -15.93 6.32 13.80
N ALA A 251 -17.01 6.90 14.27
CA ALA A 251 -17.51 6.69 15.64
C ALA A 251 -17.99 5.24 15.85
N GLY A 252 -17.91 4.75 17.08
CA GLY A 252 -18.38 3.44 17.48
C GLY A 252 -17.31 2.36 17.53
N ASN A 253 -17.72 1.14 17.83
CA ASN A 253 -16.81 0.02 18.10
C ASN A 253 -16.20 -0.62 16.83
N ASN A 254 -16.80 -0.37 15.66
CA ASN A 254 -16.32 -0.89 14.37
C ASN A 254 -15.51 0.18 13.64
N ALA A 255 -14.37 0.57 14.22
CA ALA A 255 -13.43 1.58 13.73
C ALA A 255 -11.99 1.07 13.83
N GLY A 256 -11.07 1.76 13.16
CA GLY A 256 -9.66 1.39 13.10
C GLY A 256 -9.36 0.45 11.92
N TRP A 257 -8.38 -0.43 12.06
CA TRP A 257 -8.01 -1.40 11.03
C TRP A 257 -9.01 -2.55 11.00
N LEU A 258 -9.72 -2.69 9.87
CA LEU A 258 -10.75 -3.70 9.66
C LEU A 258 -10.57 -4.35 8.29
N MET A 259 -11.01 -5.60 8.17
CA MET A 259 -11.10 -6.28 6.88
C MET A 259 -12.12 -5.56 5.99
N SER A 260 -11.63 -4.95 4.93
CA SER A 260 -12.42 -4.19 3.95
C SER A 260 -12.79 -5.01 2.72
N ASN A 261 -12.11 -6.13 2.49
CA ASN A 261 -12.38 -7.06 1.40
C ASN A 261 -11.91 -8.46 1.76
N ILE A 262 -12.60 -9.50 1.30
CA ILE A 262 -12.19 -10.90 1.38
C ILE A 262 -12.50 -11.62 0.08
N ILE A 263 -11.60 -12.51 -0.35
CA ILE A 263 -11.74 -13.30 -1.57
C ILE A 263 -11.21 -14.72 -1.29
N TYR A 264 -12.02 -15.73 -1.62
CA TYR A 264 -11.50 -17.10 -1.71
C TYR A 264 -10.59 -17.19 -2.92
N MET A 265 -9.32 -17.49 -2.70
CA MET A 265 -8.27 -17.46 -3.73
C MET A 265 -7.33 -18.64 -3.54
N PRO A 266 -7.43 -19.68 -4.37
CA PRO A 266 -6.53 -20.82 -4.30
C PRO A 266 -5.06 -20.42 -4.40
N GLU A 267 -4.19 -21.19 -3.72
CA GLU A 267 -2.74 -20.86 -3.62
C GLU A 267 -2.08 -20.64 -4.98
N LYS A 268 -2.50 -21.36 -6.04
CA LYS A 268 -1.97 -21.19 -7.40
C LYS A 268 -2.24 -19.77 -7.95
N GLU A 269 -3.41 -19.22 -7.65
CA GLU A 269 -3.79 -17.87 -8.09
C GLU A 269 -3.06 -16.82 -7.25
N LYS A 270 -2.88 -17.06 -5.95
CA LYS A 270 -2.11 -16.17 -5.07
C LYS A 270 -0.69 -15.95 -5.55
N VAL A 271 0.00 -17.02 -5.99
CA VAL A 271 1.38 -16.91 -6.50
C VAL A 271 1.48 -15.91 -7.64
N ASN A 272 0.49 -15.88 -8.53
CA ASN A 272 0.48 -14.93 -9.64
C ASN A 272 0.21 -13.49 -9.16
N LEU A 273 -0.69 -13.33 -8.20
CA LEU A 273 -1.01 -12.02 -7.66
C LEU A 273 0.13 -11.46 -6.79
N ILE A 274 0.84 -12.30 -6.04
CA ILE A 274 1.98 -11.88 -5.21
C ILE A 274 3.10 -11.26 -6.07
N LYS A 275 3.31 -11.73 -7.31
CA LYS A 275 4.28 -11.12 -8.24
C LYS A 275 4.00 -9.65 -8.54
N PHE A 276 2.76 -9.20 -8.38
CA PHE A 276 2.41 -7.80 -8.51
C PHE A 276 2.94 -6.97 -7.34
N TYR A 277 3.04 -7.55 -6.16
CA TYR A 277 3.54 -6.87 -4.95
C TYR A 277 5.05 -7.01 -4.78
N GLN A 278 5.59 -8.12 -5.25
CA GLN A 278 7.02 -8.43 -5.16
C GLN A 278 7.41 -9.20 -6.43
N PRO A 279 7.76 -8.45 -7.50
CA PRO A 279 8.12 -9.01 -8.81
C PRO A 279 9.44 -9.78 -8.79
#